data_124316a33f0a44d0607233050abfcf49
#
_entry.id   124316a33f0a44d0607233050abfcf49
#
_cell.length_a   1.000
_cell.length_b   1.000
_cell.length_c   1.000
_cell.angle_alpha   90.00
_cell.angle_beta   90.00
_cell.angle_gamma   90.00
#
_symmetry.space_group_name_H-M   'P 1'
#
loop_
_entity.id
_entity.type
_entity.pdbx_description
1 polymer ?
#
loop_
_entity_poly.entity_id
_entity_poly.type
_entity_poly.pdbx_seq_one_letter_code
_entity_poly.pdbx_strand_id
1 'polypeptide(L)'
;MKRLSCLSVVLFSLCATLCAQNNPAPLVYQPLVPASSAPGASGFTLTVNGYGFASGAVLNWNGSPRTTTVLSSSSLQATINSTDVAHIGTANVTVVNPAPGGGASNVVYFPVRQPAAAVAFAPEPGVSPLAGAAVAGDFNGDGILDLVVGQNFNNQTGSISFYRGLGNGTFAAPITSPSTLPVFSLMSGDFNGDGKLDVVIGTFDPNAFTAEAVVFINNGFGHFVQKTPFGGGDDGWLVGVADVNGDGILDALFEGEAQGSGAVQVYLGNGDGTFTLKSQANENNYDANPIGIGDFNGDGKLDIVVTDFDQIDVFLGNGDGTFQPFVPYSCYPCGGSITAADVNGDGKLDLIVGELTVFLGNGDGTFTPGFAYSPSGGGINAVGDFNGDGKLDVVTVGFNVSVYLGNGDGTFQNPTTSGSFTTGATMAVFGDFNRDGQLDVVNWGSPSDQIGLQTTLGLAPGSLSFGSIKIGSTSKGQTITLTNVSSHSVPISSIALTGADPGDFIEHNTCGAGLHVGATCTISVAFKPTVKGTRTASVSITYSGLDSPQTVALSGYGL
;
A
#
# COMPACT_ATOMS: atom_id res chain seq x y z
N MET A 1 -87.37 11.08 -21.10
CA MET A 1 -86.42 10.13 -20.57
C MET A 1 -85.01 10.67 -20.88
N LYS A 2 -84.39 11.32 -19.93
CA LYS A 2 -83.04 11.86 -20.09
C LYS A 2 -82.08 10.85 -19.46
N ARG A 3 -81.14 10.35 -20.27
CA ARG A 3 -80.01 9.48 -19.75
C ARG A 3 -78.97 10.40 -19.22
N LEU A 4 -78.61 10.25 -17.92
CA LEU A 4 -77.42 10.78 -17.33
C LEU A 4 -76.27 9.86 -17.67
N SER A 5 -75.21 10.38 -18.32
CA SER A 5 -73.91 9.71 -18.48
C SER A 5 -72.99 10.08 -17.30
N CYS A 6 -72.64 9.10 -16.48
CA CYS A 6 -71.62 9.22 -15.47
C CYS A 6 -70.25 9.23 -16.15
N LEU A 7 -69.51 10.35 -15.98
CA LEU A 7 -68.13 10.49 -16.40
C LEU A 7 -67.23 10.03 -15.20
N SER A 8 -66.66 8.82 -15.31
CA SER A 8 -65.69 8.36 -14.33
C SER A 8 -64.32 9.01 -14.59
N VAL A 9 -63.89 9.90 -13.75
CA VAL A 9 -62.52 10.43 -13.72
C VAL A 9 -61.65 9.41 -13.01
N VAL A 10 -60.79 8.69 -13.76
CA VAL A 10 -59.74 7.83 -13.20
C VAL A 10 -58.57 8.74 -12.84
N LEU A 11 -58.35 9.00 -11.57
CA LEU A 11 -57.13 9.59 -11.06
C LEU A 11 -56.02 8.53 -11.12
N PHE A 12 -55.11 8.63 -12.08
CA PHE A 12 -53.83 7.95 -12.03
C PHE A 12 -52.98 8.66 -10.99
N SER A 13 -52.89 8.08 -9.78
CA SER A 13 -51.86 8.42 -8.81
C SER A 13 -50.54 7.87 -9.37
N LEU A 14 -49.73 8.74 -9.97
CA LEU A 14 -48.33 8.45 -10.22
C LEU A 14 -47.62 8.37 -8.86
N CYS A 15 -47.55 7.18 -8.26
CA CYS A 15 -46.64 6.89 -7.19
C CYS A 15 -45.27 6.77 -7.85
N ALA A 16 -44.56 7.91 -8.00
CA ALA A 16 -43.14 7.87 -8.25
C ALA A 16 -42.52 7.29 -6.98
N THR A 17 -42.25 5.99 -6.96
CA THR A 17 -41.25 5.41 -6.06
C THR A 17 -39.95 6.11 -6.44
N LEU A 18 -39.54 7.12 -5.62
CA LEU A 18 -38.17 7.50 -5.58
C LEU A 18 -37.43 6.21 -5.13
N CYS A 19 -36.87 5.48 -6.06
CA CYS A 19 -35.76 4.59 -5.72
C CYS A 19 -34.70 5.51 -5.10
N ALA A 20 -34.41 5.33 -3.83
CA ALA A 20 -33.27 5.99 -3.24
C ALA A 20 -32.06 5.57 -4.08
N GLN A 21 -31.39 6.56 -4.66
CA GLN A 21 -30.13 6.30 -5.37
C GLN A 21 -29.15 5.77 -4.33
N ASN A 22 -28.43 4.71 -4.65
CA ASN A 22 -27.37 4.20 -3.81
C ASN A 22 -26.29 5.30 -3.62
N ASN A 23 -25.72 5.37 -2.43
CA ASN A 23 -24.54 6.19 -2.20
C ASN A 23 -23.33 5.52 -2.84
N PRO A 24 -22.41 6.26 -3.49
CA PRO A 24 -21.20 5.67 -4.05
C PRO A 24 -20.30 5.08 -2.96
N ALA A 25 -19.45 4.12 -3.31
CA ALA A 25 -18.36 3.69 -2.47
C ALA A 25 -17.33 4.82 -2.42
N PRO A 26 -16.95 5.31 -1.23
CA PRO A 26 -16.06 6.46 -1.13
C PRO A 26 -14.61 6.06 -1.43
N LEU A 27 -13.84 7.01 -2.01
CA LEU A 27 -12.41 6.88 -2.21
C LEU A 27 -11.71 8.08 -1.55
N VAL A 28 -10.73 7.84 -0.68
CA VAL A 28 -9.95 8.89 -0.01
C VAL A 28 -8.64 9.09 -0.76
N TYR A 29 -8.33 10.36 -1.06
CA TYR A 29 -7.07 10.75 -1.70
C TYR A 29 -6.02 11.17 -0.68
N GLN A 30 -4.77 11.04 -1.03
CA GLN A 30 -3.65 11.59 -0.28
C GLN A 30 -3.16 12.91 -0.91
N PRO A 31 -2.64 13.86 -0.07
CA PRO A 31 -2.51 13.78 1.39
C PRO A 31 -3.79 14.16 2.14
N LEU A 32 -3.89 13.76 3.39
CA LEU A 32 -4.84 14.32 4.35
C LEU A 32 -4.37 15.74 4.75
N VAL A 33 -5.26 16.64 5.19
CA VAL A 33 -4.89 18.03 5.53
C VAL A 33 -5.34 18.41 6.96
N PRO A 34 -4.40 18.56 7.93
CA PRO A 34 -2.96 18.36 7.79
C PRO A 34 -2.61 16.90 7.51
N ALA A 35 -1.42 16.63 6.92
CA ALA A 35 -1.02 15.27 6.56
C ALA A 35 -0.43 14.50 7.76
N SER A 36 0.05 15.21 8.80
CA SER A 36 0.62 14.62 10.02
C SER A 36 0.36 15.50 11.25
N SER A 37 0.68 14.99 12.43
CA SER A 37 0.59 15.75 13.70
C SER A 37 1.69 15.33 14.67
N ALA A 38 2.17 16.28 15.49
CA ALA A 38 3.05 15.95 16.61
C ALA A 38 2.28 15.24 17.74
N PRO A 39 2.91 14.28 18.45
CA PRO A 39 2.33 13.67 19.64
C PRO A 39 2.06 14.72 20.73
N GLY A 40 0.89 14.64 21.37
CA GLY A 40 0.45 15.60 22.39
C GLY A 40 0.00 16.94 21.83
N ALA A 41 -0.19 17.08 20.52
CA ALA A 41 -0.77 18.28 19.92
C ALA A 41 -2.22 18.51 20.40
N SER A 42 -2.69 19.75 20.27
CA SER A 42 -4.10 20.06 20.47
C SER A 42 -4.95 19.40 19.38
N GLY A 43 -6.23 19.15 19.66
CA GLY A 43 -7.19 18.71 18.64
C GLY A 43 -7.27 19.70 17.48
N PHE A 44 -7.60 19.19 16.29
CA PHE A 44 -7.65 19.94 15.04
C PHE A 44 -8.79 19.45 14.13
N THR A 45 -9.06 20.21 13.08
CA THR A 45 -9.94 19.78 12.01
C THR A 45 -9.11 19.12 10.91
N LEU A 46 -9.43 17.87 10.60
CA LEU A 46 -8.85 17.12 9.47
C LEU A 46 -9.74 17.32 8.26
N THR A 47 -9.18 17.84 7.18
CA THR A 47 -9.84 17.88 5.88
C THR A 47 -9.41 16.65 5.08
N VAL A 48 -10.38 15.97 4.51
CA VAL A 48 -10.19 14.79 3.66
C VAL A 48 -10.75 15.11 2.30
N ASN A 49 -9.90 14.99 1.27
CA ASN A 49 -10.29 15.06 -0.13
C ASN A 49 -10.46 13.65 -0.68
N GLY A 50 -11.30 13.50 -1.68
CA GLY A 50 -11.60 12.18 -2.22
C GLY A 50 -12.72 12.21 -3.23
N TYR A 51 -13.37 11.07 -3.39
CA TYR A 51 -14.50 10.88 -4.29
C TYR A 51 -15.68 10.25 -3.55
N GLY A 52 -16.89 10.59 -3.99
CA GLY A 52 -18.11 9.88 -3.65
C GLY A 52 -18.63 10.11 -2.22
N PHE A 53 -18.21 11.16 -1.50
CA PHE A 53 -18.67 11.43 -0.14
C PHE A 53 -20.16 11.78 -0.12
N ALA A 54 -20.98 10.88 0.42
CA ALA A 54 -22.42 11.05 0.52
C ALA A 54 -22.82 11.89 1.74
N SER A 55 -24.02 12.45 1.68
CA SER A 55 -24.61 13.08 2.88
C SER A 55 -24.72 12.08 4.03
N GLY A 56 -24.13 12.39 5.17
CA GLY A 56 -24.05 11.47 6.32
C GLY A 56 -22.82 10.57 6.33
N ALA A 57 -21.87 10.78 5.42
CA ALA A 57 -20.57 10.11 5.48
C ALA A 57 -19.87 10.39 6.82
N VAL A 58 -19.18 9.40 7.36
CA VAL A 58 -18.49 9.44 8.64
C VAL A 58 -17.04 9.06 8.47
N LEU A 59 -16.14 9.92 8.95
CA LEU A 59 -14.73 9.56 9.06
C LEU A 59 -14.50 8.67 10.28
N ASN A 60 -13.82 7.55 10.07
CA ASN A 60 -13.32 6.68 11.14
C ASN A 60 -11.83 6.89 11.34
N TRP A 61 -11.43 7.02 12.60
CA TRP A 61 -10.04 7.09 13.06
C TRP A 61 -9.75 5.82 13.86
N ASN A 62 -8.90 4.95 13.35
CA ASN A 62 -8.67 3.61 13.91
C ASN A 62 -9.99 2.86 14.16
N GLY A 63 -10.86 2.82 13.14
CA GLY A 63 -12.17 2.18 13.20
C GLY A 63 -13.24 2.91 14.06
N SER A 64 -12.89 3.97 14.77
CA SER A 64 -13.81 4.72 15.63
C SER A 64 -14.34 5.98 14.96
N PRO A 65 -15.66 6.23 14.93
CA PRO A 65 -16.25 7.37 14.23
C PRO A 65 -15.86 8.71 14.87
N ARG A 66 -15.68 9.73 14.03
CA ARG A 66 -15.43 11.11 14.42
C ARG A 66 -16.57 12.02 13.96
N THR A 67 -16.75 13.14 14.66
CA THR A 67 -17.71 14.17 14.22
C THR A 67 -17.28 14.67 12.85
N THR A 68 -18.12 14.43 11.85
CA THR A 68 -17.80 14.66 10.43
C THR A 68 -18.80 15.64 9.83
N THR A 69 -18.33 16.52 8.96
CA THR A 69 -19.13 17.43 8.14
C THR A 69 -18.75 17.22 6.68
N VAL A 70 -19.69 16.79 5.87
CA VAL A 70 -19.50 16.68 4.41
C VAL A 70 -19.65 18.06 3.79
N LEU A 71 -18.63 18.52 3.09
CA LEU A 71 -18.61 19.83 2.40
C LEU A 71 -19.10 19.70 0.95
N SER A 72 -18.70 18.63 0.28
CA SER A 72 -19.08 18.27 -1.09
C SER A 72 -18.95 16.76 -1.29
N SER A 73 -19.26 16.25 -2.47
CA SER A 73 -18.99 14.86 -2.85
C SER A 73 -17.49 14.52 -2.91
N SER A 74 -16.62 15.54 -2.92
CA SER A 74 -15.16 15.38 -3.00
C SER A 74 -14.40 15.89 -1.77
N SER A 75 -15.08 16.44 -0.76
CA SER A 75 -14.39 16.96 0.44
C SER A 75 -15.26 16.87 1.68
N LEU A 76 -14.66 16.46 2.79
CA LEU A 76 -15.26 16.47 4.12
C LEU A 76 -14.27 16.93 5.18
N GLN A 77 -14.79 17.29 6.34
CA GLN A 77 -13.99 17.66 7.51
C GLN A 77 -14.41 16.84 8.72
N ALA A 78 -13.43 16.44 9.53
CA ALA A 78 -13.66 15.72 10.77
C ALA A 78 -12.89 16.35 11.93
N THR A 79 -13.48 16.27 13.13
CA THR A 79 -12.83 16.75 14.35
C THR A 79 -11.96 15.63 14.92
N ILE A 80 -10.65 15.86 14.99
CA ILE A 80 -9.68 15.00 15.65
C ILE A 80 -9.38 15.61 17.02
N ASN A 81 -9.57 14.82 18.08
CA ASN A 81 -9.38 15.30 19.44
C ASN A 81 -7.90 15.18 19.86
N SER A 82 -7.49 15.94 20.87
CA SER A 82 -6.14 15.83 21.43
C SER A 82 -5.80 14.44 21.99
N THR A 83 -6.82 13.67 22.41
CA THR A 83 -6.65 12.28 22.84
C THR A 83 -6.29 11.33 21.69
N ASP A 84 -6.71 11.65 20.47
CA ASP A 84 -6.43 10.84 19.27
C ASP A 84 -4.96 10.94 18.83
N VAL A 85 -4.32 12.05 19.18
CA VAL A 85 -2.92 12.36 18.87
C VAL A 85 -2.06 12.51 20.12
N ALA A 86 -2.49 11.95 21.26
CA ALA A 86 -1.76 12.04 22.52
C ALA A 86 -0.42 11.29 22.52
N HIS A 87 -0.34 10.22 21.77
CA HIS A 87 0.82 9.32 21.69
C HIS A 87 1.32 9.18 20.26
N ILE A 88 2.57 8.79 20.12
CA ILE A 88 3.13 8.37 18.83
C ILE A 88 2.31 7.21 18.29
N GLY A 89 2.01 7.22 17.00
CA GLY A 89 1.26 6.18 16.33
C GLY A 89 0.96 6.57 14.88
N THR A 90 0.47 5.59 14.11
CA THR A 90 -0.15 5.83 12.80
C THR A 90 -1.63 5.53 12.91
N ALA A 91 -2.48 6.47 12.52
CA ALA A 91 -3.90 6.23 12.49
C ALA A 91 -4.35 5.73 11.11
N ASN A 92 -5.17 4.68 11.11
CA ASN A 92 -5.91 4.23 9.94
C ASN A 92 -7.14 5.13 9.77
N VAL A 93 -7.17 5.90 8.68
CA VAL A 93 -8.27 6.80 8.35
C VAL A 93 -9.08 6.19 7.21
N THR A 94 -10.37 6.05 7.42
CA THR A 94 -11.35 5.64 6.40
C THR A 94 -12.56 6.55 6.45
N VAL A 95 -13.28 6.65 5.35
CA VAL A 95 -14.60 7.29 5.26
C VAL A 95 -15.64 6.21 5.00
N VAL A 96 -16.76 6.26 5.71
CA VAL A 96 -17.87 5.32 5.52
C VAL A 96 -19.10 6.08 5.09
N ASN A 97 -19.62 5.77 3.91
CA ASN A 97 -20.91 6.27 3.44
C ASN A 97 -22.04 5.41 4.00
N PRO A 98 -23.21 6.03 4.35
CA PRO A 98 -24.37 5.28 4.81
C PRO A 98 -25.02 4.48 3.70
N ALA A 99 -25.77 3.42 4.08
CA ALA A 99 -26.66 2.69 3.16
C ALA A 99 -27.83 3.59 2.67
N PRO A 100 -28.46 3.30 1.51
CA PRO A 100 -28.20 2.19 0.59
C PRO A 100 -26.95 2.42 -0.27
N GLY A 101 -26.27 1.36 -0.67
CA GLY A 101 -24.94 1.42 -1.28
C GLY A 101 -23.89 1.89 -0.25
N GLY A 102 -22.89 2.63 -0.67
CA GLY A 102 -21.88 3.23 0.20
C GLY A 102 -20.81 2.24 0.65
N GLY A 103 -20.60 2.10 1.96
CA GLY A 103 -19.54 1.26 2.52
C GLY A 103 -18.30 2.07 2.90
N ALA A 104 -17.20 1.36 3.16
CA ALA A 104 -15.93 1.96 3.59
C ALA A 104 -15.01 2.26 2.40
N SER A 105 -14.25 3.35 2.52
CA SER A 105 -13.19 3.72 1.58
C SER A 105 -11.95 2.83 1.73
N ASN A 106 -10.98 3.03 0.82
CA ASN A 106 -9.59 2.67 1.05
C ASN A 106 -9.08 3.26 2.37
N VAL A 107 -8.06 2.60 2.95
CA VAL A 107 -7.36 3.11 4.14
C VAL A 107 -6.28 4.11 3.72
N VAL A 108 -6.22 5.24 4.40
CA VAL A 108 -5.14 6.22 4.31
C VAL A 108 -4.51 6.35 5.69
N TYR A 109 -3.17 6.38 5.74
CA TYR A 109 -2.43 6.46 6.99
C TYR A 109 -2.16 7.91 7.39
N PHE A 110 -2.40 8.22 8.67
CA PHE A 110 -2.10 9.53 9.26
C PHE A 110 -1.03 9.39 10.34
N PRO A 111 0.20 9.88 10.12
CA PRO A 111 1.27 9.78 11.10
C PRO A 111 1.07 10.76 12.26
N VAL A 112 1.16 10.25 13.50
CA VAL A 112 1.24 11.04 14.73
C VAL A 112 2.65 10.93 15.27
N ARG A 113 3.57 11.77 14.78
CA ARG A 113 5.00 11.73 15.10
C ARG A 113 5.64 13.09 14.85
N GLN A 114 6.86 13.27 15.36
CA GLN A 114 7.70 14.40 14.94
C GLN A 114 8.32 14.09 13.58
N PRO A 115 8.50 15.10 12.71
CA PRO A 115 9.18 14.90 11.43
C PRO A 115 10.59 14.32 11.61
N ALA A 116 10.93 13.33 10.80
CA ALA A 116 12.25 12.72 10.77
C ALA A 116 13.05 13.25 9.57
N ALA A 117 14.37 13.38 9.76
CA ALA A 117 15.27 13.89 8.72
C ALA A 117 15.59 12.83 7.63
N ALA A 118 15.34 11.55 7.92
CA ALA A 118 15.55 10.43 7.02
C ALA A 118 14.66 9.25 7.43
N VAL A 119 14.51 8.29 6.54
CA VAL A 119 13.79 7.03 6.76
C VAL A 119 14.75 5.88 6.53
N ALA A 120 14.74 4.90 7.42
CA ALA A 120 15.52 3.66 7.28
C ALA A 120 14.68 2.46 7.73
N PHE A 121 14.91 1.32 7.10
CA PHE A 121 14.26 0.06 7.41
C PHE A 121 15.28 -0.98 7.90
N ALA A 122 14.94 -1.72 8.96
CA ALA A 122 15.69 -2.88 9.43
C ALA A 122 14.98 -4.16 8.97
N PRO A 123 15.70 -5.11 8.33
CA PRO A 123 15.11 -6.38 7.94
C PRO A 123 14.85 -7.25 9.18
N GLU A 124 13.63 -7.77 9.27
CA GLU A 124 13.21 -8.77 10.24
C GLU A 124 12.93 -10.11 9.53
N PRO A 125 12.92 -11.25 10.24
CA PRO A 125 12.53 -12.53 9.65
C PRO A 125 11.11 -12.45 9.10
N GLY A 126 10.96 -12.71 7.79
CA GLY A 126 9.68 -12.62 7.10
C GLY A 126 8.70 -13.74 7.42
N VAL A 127 7.49 -13.61 6.89
CA VAL A 127 6.50 -14.68 6.81
C VAL A 127 6.92 -15.69 5.74
N SER A 128 6.87 -16.99 6.06
CA SER A 128 7.47 -18.07 5.24
C SER A 128 6.67 -18.45 4.01
N PRO A 129 7.28 -19.18 3.06
CA PRO A 129 7.82 -18.74 1.78
C PRO A 129 6.69 -18.39 0.82
N LEU A 130 6.81 -17.30 0.13
CA LEU A 130 5.73 -16.71 -0.63
C LEU A 130 6.19 -16.36 -2.03
N ALA A 131 5.36 -16.63 -2.99
CA ALA A 131 5.51 -16.11 -4.33
C ALA A 131 4.12 -15.73 -4.81
N GLY A 132 3.86 -14.46 -5.02
CA GLY A 132 2.56 -14.02 -5.48
C GLY A 132 2.30 -12.55 -5.14
N ALA A 133 1.07 -12.23 -4.86
CA ALA A 133 0.61 -10.90 -4.47
C ALA A 133 0.21 -10.88 -2.99
N ALA A 134 0.20 -9.69 -2.35
CA ALA A 134 -0.37 -9.54 -1.02
C ALA A 134 -1.08 -8.21 -0.86
N VAL A 135 -1.95 -8.15 0.15
CA VAL A 135 -2.59 -6.91 0.62
C VAL A 135 -2.55 -6.87 2.14
N ALA A 136 -2.45 -5.66 2.69
CA ALA A 136 -2.58 -5.41 4.11
C ALA A 136 -3.96 -4.80 4.42
N GLY A 137 -4.53 -5.16 5.57
CA GLY A 137 -5.80 -4.63 6.04
C GLY A 137 -6.20 -5.27 7.36
N ASP A 138 -7.17 -4.71 8.04
CA ASP A 138 -7.79 -5.34 9.22
C ASP A 138 -8.92 -6.28 8.74
N PHE A 139 -8.55 -7.52 8.41
CA PHE A 139 -9.48 -8.52 7.87
C PHE A 139 -10.32 -9.21 8.96
N ASN A 140 -9.95 -9.09 10.22
CA ASN A 140 -10.64 -9.73 11.33
C ASN A 140 -11.38 -8.75 12.25
N GLY A 141 -11.23 -7.43 12.05
CA GLY A 141 -11.89 -6.39 12.81
C GLY A 141 -11.31 -6.14 14.20
N ASP A 142 -10.03 -6.55 14.45
CA ASP A 142 -9.39 -6.35 15.75
C ASP A 142 -8.58 -5.05 15.88
N GLY A 143 -8.50 -4.27 14.80
CA GLY A 143 -7.78 -2.99 14.73
C GLY A 143 -6.28 -3.13 14.56
N ILE A 144 -5.78 -4.32 14.23
CA ILE A 144 -4.38 -4.59 13.91
C ILE A 144 -4.29 -4.95 12.43
N LEU A 145 -3.24 -4.47 11.75
CA LEU A 145 -3.04 -4.81 10.34
C LEU A 145 -2.67 -6.28 10.19
N ASP A 146 -3.45 -6.97 9.39
CA ASP A 146 -3.22 -8.33 8.94
C ASP A 146 -2.62 -8.34 7.53
N LEU A 147 -2.20 -9.52 7.06
CA LEU A 147 -1.81 -9.75 5.67
C LEU A 147 -2.66 -10.86 5.05
N VAL A 148 -3.10 -10.66 3.82
CA VAL A 148 -3.56 -11.75 2.95
C VAL A 148 -2.58 -11.90 1.81
N VAL A 149 -2.08 -13.12 1.62
CA VAL A 149 -1.02 -13.43 0.66
C VAL A 149 -1.51 -14.49 -0.31
N GLY A 150 -1.38 -14.19 -1.59
CA GLY A 150 -1.64 -15.13 -2.67
C GLY A 150 -0.42 -16.00 -2.97
N GLN A 151 -0.67 -17.28 -3.20
CA GLN A 151 0.37 -18.25 -3.59
C GLN A 151 0.01 -18.92 -4.91
N ASN A 152 1.02 -19.12 -5.73
CA ASN A 152 0.89 -19.77 -7.02
C ASN A 152 1.64 -21.11 -6.99
N PHE A 153 0.93 -22.21 -7.28
CA PHE A 153 1.49 -23.56 -7.32
C PHE A 153 1.58 -24.06 -8.76
N ASN A 154 2.79 -23.99 -9.33
CA ASN A 154 3.08 -24.51 -10.67
C ASN A 154 2.19 -23.93 -11.79
N ASN A 155 1.72 -22.71 -11.67
CA ASN A 155 0.82 -22.03 -12.62
C ASN A 155 -0.47 -22.81 -12.94
N GLN A 156 -0.96 -23.64 -12.02
CA GLN A 156 -2.20 -24.42 -12.19
C GLN A 156 -3.21 -24.21 -11.08
N THR A 157 -2.73 -24.12 -9.86
CA THR A 157 -3.57 -23.89 -8.68
C THR A 157 -2.87 -22.92 -7.74
N GLY A 158 -3.60 -22.37 -6.78
CA GLY A 158 -3.06 -21.46 -5.80
C GLY A 158 -3.71 -21.59 -4.44
N SER A 159 -3.42 -20.64 -3.60
CA SER A 159 -4.13 -20.42 -2.34
C SER A 159 -4.02 -18.97 -1.93
N ILE A 160 -4.92 -18.52 -1.07
CA ILE A 160 -4.74 -17.32 -0.27
C ILE A 160 -4.53 -17.72 1.19
N SER A 161 -3.55 -17.07 1.82
CA SER A 161 -3.19 -17.33 3.22
C SER A 161 -3.38 -16.06 4.03
N PHE A 162 -4.23 -16.13 5.04
CA PHE A 162 -4.47 -15.05 6.00
C PHE A 162 -3.48 -15.15 7.15
N TYR A 163 -2.70 -14.12 7.36
CA TYR A 163 -1.76 -13.98 8.46
C TYR A 163 -2.26 -12.90 9.40
N ARG A 164 -2.79 -13.30 10.56
CA ARG A 164 -3.25 -12.35 11.57
C ARG A 164 -2.07 -11.60 12.19
N GLY A 165 -2.11 -10.28 12.15
CA GLY A 165 -1.13 -9.42 12.80
C GLY A 165 -1.15 -9.55 14.33
N LEU A 166 0.02 -9.43 14.96
CA LEU A 166 0.15 -9.42 16.42
C LEU A 166 0.44 -8.01 16.98
N GLY A 167 0.55 -7.01 16.09
CA GLY A 167 0.80 -5.62 16.45
C GLY A 167 2.21 -5.34 16.98
N ASN A 168 3.14 -6.22 16.72
CA ASN A 168 4.54 -6.11 17.11
C ASN A 168 5.51 -6.39 15.94
N GLY A 169 5.03 -6.24 14.69
CA GLY A 169 5.78 -6.54 13.48
C GLY A 169 5.83 -8.03 13.14
N THR A 170 5.13 -8.90 13.89
CA THR A 170 5.06 -10.34 13.61
C THR A 170 3.63 -10.78 13.38
N PHE A 171 3.47 -11.98 12.81
CA PHE A 171 2.18 -12.55 12.44
C PHE A 171 1.96 -13.93 13.09
N ALA A 172 0.70 -14.27 13.30
CA ALA A 172 0.30 -15.62 13.70
C ALA A 172 0.48 -16.61 12.54
N ALA A 173 0.45 -17.91 12.85
CA ALA A 173 0.43 -18.95 11.83
C ALA A 173 -0.76 -18.75 10.88
N PRO A 174 -0.57 -18.93 9.55
CA PRO A 174 -1.59 -18.59 8.56
C PRO A 174 -2.79 -19.54 8.59
N ILE A 175 -3.95 -18.99 8.21
CA ILE A 175 -5.13 -19.75 7.82
C ILE A 175 -5.19 -19.74 6.29
N THR A 176 -5.06 -20.91 5.67
CA THR A 176 -4.99 -21.03 4.21
C THR A 176 -6.32 -21.48 3.62
N SER A 177 -6.80 -20.76 2.62
CA SER A 177 -7.95 -21.10 1.79
C SER A 177 -7.46 -21.46 0.37
N PRO A 178 -7.77 -22.67 -0.13
CA PRO A 178 -7.31 -23.10 -1.45
C PRO A 178 -7.99 -22.29 -2.56
N SER A 179 -7.24 -22.03 -3.64
CA SER A 179 -7.76 -21.53 -4.91
C SER A 179 -7.69 -22.62 -5.97
N THR A 180 -8.74 -22.71 -6.78
CA THR A 180 -8.77 -23.62 -7.94
C THR A 180 -7.90 -23.15 -9.08
N LEU A 181 -7.46 -21.89 -9.05
CA LEU A 181 -6.63 -21.21 -10.05
C LEU A 181 -5.40 -20.56 -9.40
N PRO A 182 -4.32 -20.33 -10.14
CA PRO A 182 -3.13 -19.64 -9.63
C PRO A 182 -3.43 -18.19 -9.25
N VAL A 183 -2.64 -17.58 -8.36
CA VAL A 183 -2.81 -16.20 -7.92
C VAL A 183 -1.67 -15.34 -8.48
N PHE A 184 -1.99 -14.31 -9.27
CA PHE A 184 -1.01 -13.40 -9.86
C PHE A 184 -1.12 -11.97 -9.32
N SER A 185 -2.34 -11.48 -9.08
CA SER A 185 -2.61 -10.21 -8.41
C SER A 185 -3.64 -10.40 -7.31
N LEU A 186 -3.70 -9.44 -6.37
CA LEU A 186 -4.59 -9.51 -5.23
C LEU A 186 -4.97 -8.10 -4.80
N MET A 187 -6.28 -7.86 -4.64
CA MET A 187 -6.84 -6.60 -4.17
C MET A 187 -7.89 -6.87 -3.10
N SER A 188 -8.12 -5.91 -2.23
CA SER A 188 -9.10 -6.01 -1.15
C SER A 188 -10.21 -5.00 -1.30
N GLY A 189 -11.40 -5.36 -0.81
CA GLY A 189 -12.58 -4.52 -0.76
C GLY A 189 -13.76 -5.26 -0.17
N ASP A 190 -14.83 -4.56 0.18
CA ASP A 190 -16.10 -5.18 0.58
C ASP A 190 -16.93 -5.42 -0.69
N PHE A 191 -16.84 -6.63 -1.24
CA PHE A 191 -17.52 -6.99 -2.50
C PHE A 191 -18.95 -7.51 -2.30
N ASN A 192 -19.37 -7.73 -1.05
CA ASN A 192 -20.70 -8.26 -0.74
C ASN A 192 -21.55 -7.34 0.14
N GLY A 193 -21.03 -6.18 0.55
CA GLY A 193 -21.73 -5.19 1.36
C GLY A 193 -21.93 -5.60 2.82
N ASP A 194 -21.11 -6.53 3.36
CA ASP A 194 -21.25 -7.01 4.75
C ASP A 194 -20.37 -6.25 5.75
N GLY A 195 -19.58 -5.29 5.27
CA GLY A 195 -18.69 -4.42 6.07
C GLY A 195 -17.37 -5.06 6.44
N LYS A 196 -17.00 -6.18 5.87
CA LYS A 196 -15.69 -6.83 6.04
C LYS A 196 -14.86 -6.73 4.77
N LEU A 197 -13.55 -6.71 4.91
CA LEU A 197 -12.66 -6.77 3.76
C LEU A 197 -12.67 -8.18 3.18
N ASP A 198 -13.11 -8.30 1.94
CA ASP A 198 -12.96 -9.47 1.09
C ASP A 198 -11.69 -9.33 0.24
N VAL A 199 -11.41 -10.33 -0.60
CA VAL A 199 -10.27 -10.32 -1.52
C VAL A 199 -10.74 -10.72 -2.92
N VAL A 200 -10.22 -10.03 -3.93
CA VAL A 200 -10.30 -10.49 -5.32
C VAL A 200 -8.89 -10.80 -5.81
N ILE A 201 -8.73 -11.94 -6.46
CA ILE A 201 -7.48 -12.35 -7.11
C ILE A 201 -7.61 -12.19 -8.61
N GLY A 202 -6.55 -11.70 -9.26
CA GLY A 202 -6.34 -11.87 -10.70
C GLY A 202 -5.64 -13.20 -10.95
N THR A 203 -6.13 -13.94 -11.92
CA THR A 203 -5.69 -15.30 -12.22
C THR A 203 -5.68 -15.57 -13.72
N PHE A 204 -5.10 -16.72 -14.10
CA PHE A 204 -5.09 -17.21 -15.47
C PHE A 204 -5.48 -18.68 -15.48
N ASP A 205 -6.51 -19.05 -16.25
CA ASP A 205 -6.86 -20.45 -16.46
C ASP A 205 -5.95 -21.07 -17.55
N PRO A 206 -5.00 -21.92 -17.19
CA PRO A 206 -4.07 -22.50 -18.14
C PRO A 206 -4.73 -23.51 -19.10
N ASN A 207 -5.95 -23.94 -18.85
CA ASN A 207 -6.69 -24.85 -19.71
C ASN A 207 -7.54 -24.12 -20.75
N ALA A 208 -8.14 -23.00 -20.35
CA ALA A 208 -8.93 -22.14 -21.23
C ALA A 208 -8.06 -21.09 -21.94
N PHE A 209 -6.85 -20.82 -21.43
CA PHE A 209 -5.96 -19.73 -21.86
C PHE A 209 -6.66 -18.37 -21.73
N THR A 210 -7.36 -18.16 -20.61
CA THR A 210 -8.08 -16.92 -20.31
C THR A 210 -7.62 -16.36 -18.99
N ALA A 211 -7.46 -15.04 -18.92
CA ALA A 211 -7.31 -14.33 -17.66
C ALA A 211 -8.70 -14.16 -17.01
N GLU A 212 -8.75 -14.32 -15.71
CA GLU A 212 -9.98 -14.28 -14.92
C GLU A 212 -9.73 -13.58 -13.58
N ALA A 213 -10.78 -13.25 -12.86
CA ALA A 213 -10.72 -12.91 -11.45
C ALA A 213 -11.63 -13.81 -10.61
N VAL A 214 -11.27 -13.95 -9.36
CA VAL A 214 -12.02 -14.75 -8.39
C VAL A 214 -12.14 -13.98 -7.08
N VAL A 215 -13.37 -13.78 -6.62
CA VAL A 215 -13.62 -13.20 -5.30
C VAL A 215 -13.58 -14.28 -4.22
N PHE A 216 -12.98 -13.93 -3.11
CA PHE A 216 -12.96 -14.71 -1.88
C PHE A 216 -13.64 -13.91 -0.77
N ILE A 217 -14.84 -14.32 -0.39
CA ILE A 217 -15.64 -13.69 0.66
C ILE A 217 -15.10 -14.09 2.03
N ASN A 218 -14.78 -13.09 2.84
CA ASN A 218 -14.25 -13.22 4.19
C ASN A 218 -15.37 -13.38 5.21
N ASN A 219 -15.25 -14.37 6.10
CA ASN A 219 -16.20 -14.52 7.21
C ASN A 219 -15.88 -13.63 8.43
N GLY A 220 -14.80 -12.81 8.38
CA GLY A 220 -14.33 -11.97 9.48
C GLY A 220 -13.42 -12.70 10.49
N PHE A 221 -13.02 -13.94 10.23
CA PHE A 221 -12.11 -14.75 11.06
C PHE A 221 -10.94 -15.34 10.26
N GLY A 222 -10.65 -14.76 9.08
CA GLY A 222 -9.57 -15.22 8.21
C GLY A 222 -9.88 -16.46 7.37
N HIS A 223 -11.12 -16.91 7.33
CA HIS A 223 -11.57 -17.94 6.41
C HIS A 223 -12.27 -17.31 5.22
N PHE A 224 -11.80 -17.64 4.03
CA PHE A 224 -12.28 -17.10 2.77
C PHE A 224 -13.02 -18.17 1.96
N VAL A 225 -14.16 -17.80 1.38
CA VAL A 225 -14.97 -18.67 0.53
C VAL A 225 -14.90 -18.20 -0.92
N GLN A 226 -14.34 -19.03 -1.79
CA GLN A 226 -14.20 -18.76 -3.20
C GLN A 226 -15.56 -18.67 -3.89
N LYS A 227 -15.73 -17.63 -4.73
CA LYS A 227 -16.85 -17.46 -5.65
C LYS A 227 -16.52 -18.02 -7.03
N THR A 228 -17.49 -17.98 -7.94
CA THR A 228 -17.30 -18.37 -9.34
C THR A 228 -16.35 -17.38 -10.03
N PRO A 229 -15.37 -17.86 -10.79
CA PRO A 229 -14.51 -16.99 -11.60
C PRO A 229 -15.33 -16.15 -12.59
N PHE A 230 -14.84 -14.96 -12.90
CA PHE A 230 -15.42 -14.05 -13.88
C PHE A 230 -14.33 -13.29 -14.62
N GLY A 231 -14.69 -12.63 -15.72
CA GLY A 231 -13.80 -11.69 -16.38
C GLY A 231 -13.03 -12.26 -17.54
N GLY A 232 -12.07 -11.49 -17.96
CA GLY A 232 -11.02 -11.87 -18.85
C GLY A 232 -11.39 -11.85 -20.33
N GLY A 233 -11.07 -12.84 -20.98
CA GLY A 233 -10.89 -12.98 -22.40
C GLY A 233 -9.49 -13.48 -22.61
N ASP A 234 -9.01 -13.36 -23.81
CA ASP A 234 -7.81 -14.08 -24.20
C ASP A 234 -6.52 -13.60 -23.49
N ASP A 235 -6.41 -12.39 -22.93
CA ASP A 235 -5.21 -11.92 -22.22
C ASP A 235 -5.45 -10.75 -21.22
N GLY A 236 -6.67 -10.58 -20.67
CA GLY A 236 -6.96 -9.47 -19.75
C GLY A 236 -6.61 -9.75 -18.29
N TRP A 237 -5.85 -8.89 -17.63
CA TRP A 237 -5.48 -8.99 -16.22
C TRP A 237 -6.34 -8.06 -15.36
N LEU A 238 -6.65 -8.50 -14.13
CA LEU A 238 -7.28 -7.64 -13.13
C LEU A 238 -6.27 -6.56 -12.69
N VAL A 239 -6.57 -5.30 -12.95
CA VAL A 239 -5.66 -4.16 -12.73
C VAL A 239 -6.19 -3.13 -11.75
N GLY A 240 -7.49 -3.17 -11.39
CA GLY A 240 -8.07 -2.23 -10.43
C GLY A 240 -9.44 -2.63 -9.91
N VAL A 241 -9.83 -2.05 -8.78
CA VAL A 241 -11.17 -2.13 -8.20
C VAL A 241 -11.61 -0.73 -7.74
N ALA A 242 -12.80 -0.28 -8.14
CA ALA A 242 -13.42 0.97 -7.71
C ALA A 242 -14.89 0.99 -8.09
N ASP A 243 -15.69 1.85 -7.47
CA ASP A 243 -17.09 2.10 -7.87
C ASP A 243 -17.13 3.13 -9.01
N VAL A 244 -16.93 2.66 -10.25
CA VAL A 244 -16.86 3.54 -11.44
C VAL A 244 -18.21 3.97 -11.98
N ASN A 245 -19.30 3.39 -11.45
CA ASN A 245 -20.66 3.75 -11.85
C ASN A 245 -21.42 4.55 -10.77
N GLY A 246 -20.86 4.72 -9.56
CA GLY A 246 -21.42 5.49 -8.46
C GLY A 246 -22.62 4.83 -7.78
N ASP A 247 -22.76 3.50 -7.84
CA ASP A 247 -23.89 2.77 -7.25
C ASP A 247 -23.62 2.22 -5.83
N GLY A 248 -22.39 2.40 -5.33
CA GLY A 248 -21.98 1.99 -3.98
C GLY A 248 -21.50 0.55 -3.89
N ILE A 249 -21.24 -0.09 -5.02
CA ILE A 249 -20.71 -1.44 -5.11
C ILE A 249 -19.37 -1.35 -5.86
N LEU A 250 -18.35 -2.03 -5.37
CA LEU A 250 -17.05 -2.04 -6.05
C LEU A 250 -17.12 -2.83 -7.35
N ASP A 251 -16.62 -2.19 -8.42
CA ASP A 251 -16.48 -2.76 -9.75
C ASP A 251 -15.05 -3.28 -9.96
N ALA A 252 -14.86 -4.14 -10.95
CA ALA A 252 -13.56 -4.69 -11.33
C ALA A 252 -13.14 -4.19 -12.72
N LEU A 253 -11.87 -3.79 -12.83
CA LEU A 253 -11.26 -3.27 -14.04
C LEU A 253 -10.18 -4.24 -14.52
N PHE A 254 -10.27 -4.62 -15.79
CA PHE A 254 -9.29 -5.48 -16.46
C PHE A 254 -8.64 -4.71 -17.59
N GLU A 255 -7.35 -4.93 -17.78
CA GLU A 255 -6.60 -4.46 -18.93
C GLU A 255 -6.06 -5.65 -19.71
N GLY A 256 -6.16 -5.62 -21.03
CA GLY A 256 -5.66 -6.68 -21.89
C GLY A 256 -6.22 -6.64 -23.30
N GLU A 257 -6.00 -7.69 -24.08
CA GLU A 257 -6.44 -7.78 -25.45
C GLU A 257 -7.95 -8.07 -25.55
N ALA A 258 -8.67 -7.23 -26.27
CA ALA A 258 -10.05 -7.49 -26.67
C ALA A 258 -10.19 -7.36 -28.18
N GLN A 259 -10.54 -8.45 -28.86
CA GLN A 259 -10.74 -8.50 -30.32
C GLN A 259 -9.50 -8.06 -31.16
N GLY A 260 -8.28 -8.29 -30.64
CA GLY A 260 -7.03 -7.94 -31.33
C GLY A 260 -6.60 -6.48 -31.17
N SER A 261 -7.09 -5.81 -30.12
CA SER A 261 -6.66 -4.48 -29.67
C SER A 261 -6.62 -4.46 -28.15
N GLY A 262 -5.72 -3.67 -27.56
CA GLY A 262 -5.74 -3.39 -26.12
C GLY A 262 -7.09 -2.80 -25.69
N ALA A 263 -7.56 -3.14 -24.49
CA ALA A 263 -8.80 -2.62 -23.97
C ALA A 263 -8.89 -2.67 -22.45
N VAL A 264 -9.44 -1.61 -21.86
CA VAL A 264 -9.92 -1.65 -20.48
C VAL A 264 -11.34 -2.20 -20.47
N GLN A 265 -11.55 -3.30 -19.75
CA GLN A 265 -12.85 -3.92 -19.56
C GLN A 265 -13.39 -3.60 -18.16
N VAL A 266 -14.65 -3.22 -18.08
CA VAL A 266 -15.33 -2.90 -16.83
C VAL A 266 -16.37 -3.96 -16.50
N TYR A 267 -16.24 -4.57 -15.34
CA TYR A 267 -17.20 -5.53 -14.78
C TYR A 267 -17.87 -4.91 -13.56
N LEU A 268 -19.17 -4.60 -13.66
CA LEU A 268 -19.93 -4.05 -12.55
C LEU A 268 -20.20 -5.10 -11.48
N GLY A 269 -19.97 -4.72 -10.23
CA GLY A 269 -20.31 -5.53 -9.07
C GLY A 269 -21.82 -5.65 -8.89
N ASN A 270 -22.28 -6.83 -8.44
CA ASN A 270 -23.69 -7.09 -8.16
C ASN A 270 -24.02 -6.98 -6.65
N GLY A 271 -23.01 -6.71 -5.78
CA GLY A 271 -23.17 -6.58 -4.34
C GLY A 271 -23.30 -7.91 -3.58
N ASP A 272 -22.98 -9.02 -4.22
CA ASP A 272 -22.98 -10.35 -3.63
C ASP A 272 -21.65 -11.10 -3.88
N GLY A 273 -20.62 -10.35 -4.34
CA GLY A 273 -19.34 -10.88 -4.75
C GLY A 273 -19.32 -11.48 -6.16
N THR A 274 -20.35 -11.23 -6.97
CA THR A 274 -20.39 -11.56 -8.40
C THR A 274 -20.34 -10.30 -9.25
N PHE A 275 -19.99 -10.45 -10.54
CA PHE A 275 -19.77 -9.32 -11.44
C PHE A 275 -20.41 -9.55 -12.81
N THR A 276 -20.70 -8.46 -13.52
CA THR A 276 -21.33 -8.47 -14.86
C THR A 276 -20.57 -7.52 -15.79
N LEU A 277 -20.12 -8.00 -16.97
CA LEU A 277 -19.45 -7.17 -17.97
C LEU A 277 -20.35 -6.01 -18.41
N LYS A 278 -19.86 -4.79 -18.29
CA LYS A 278 -20.56 -3.56 -18.66
C LYS A 278 -20.05 -2.96 -19.96
N SER A 279 -18.75 -2.76 -20.07
CA SER A 279 -18.15 -2.03 -21.18
C SER A 279 -16.73 -2.47 -21.48
N GLN A 280 -16.27 -2.10 -22.67
CA GLN A 280 -14.87 -2.21 -23.10
C GLN A 280 -14.49 -0.88 -23.73
N ALA A 281 -13.39 -0.29 -23.28
CA ALA A 281 -12.80 0.92 -23.84
C ALA A 281 -11.50 0.53 -24.54
N ASN A 282 -11.42 0.76 -25.85
CA ASN A 282 -10.23 0.41 -26.63
C ASN A 282 -9.09 1.37 -26.31
N GLU A 283 -7.89 0.82 -26.22
CA GLU A 283 -6.62 1.51 -26.05
C GLU A 283 -5.62 1.05 -27.14
N ASN A 284 -4.44 1.67 -27.19
CA ASN A 284 -3.43 1.33 -28.19
C ASN A 284 -2.46 0.23 -27.72
N ASN A 285 -2.57 -0.20 -26.48
CA ASN A 285 -1.59 -1.08 -25.82
C ASN A 285 -2.11 -2.50 -25.61
N TYR A 286 -1.15 -3.44 -25.44
CA TYR A 286 -1.37 -4.86 -25.16
C TYR A 286 -0.78 -5.31 -23.82
N ASP A 287 -0.11 -4.42 -23.08
CA ASP A 287 0.55 -4.78 -21.82
C ASP A 287 -0.34 -4.46 -20.63
N ALA A 288 -0.66 -5.46 -19.83
CA ALA A 288 -1.45 -5.31 -18.60
C ALA A 288 -0.63 -4.62 -17.51
N ASN A 289 -0.89 -3.35 -17.26
CA ASN A 289 -0.25 -2.55 -16.22
C ASN A 289 -1.26 -2.09 -15.17
N PRO A 290 -0.84 -1.86 -13.91
CA PRO A 290 -1.70 -1.24 -12.92
C PRO A 290 -2.24 0.10 -13.39
N ILE A 291 -3.50 0.40 -13.05
CA ILE A 291 -4.17 1.64 -13.43
C ILE A 291 -4.16 2.65 -12.28
N GLY A 292 -4.10 3.94 -12.63
CA GLY A 292 -4.42 5.04 -11.73
C GLY A 292 -5.92 5.33 -11.77
N ILE A 293 -6.54 5.47 -10.60
CA ILE A 293 -7.97 5.76 -10.47
C ILE A 293 -8.16 7.06 -9.70
N GLY A 294 -8.98 7.97 -10.20
CA GLY A 294 -9.29 9.22 -9.53
C GLY A 294 -10.20 10.12 -10.36
N ASP A 295 -10.74 11.17 -9.75
CA ASP A 295 -11.45 12.25 -10.45
C ASP A 295 -10.41 13.29 -10.89
N PHE A 296 -9.82 13.11 -12.08
CA PHE A 296 -8.74 13.97 -12.57
C PHE A 296 -9.24 15.27 -13.20
N ASN A 297 -10.55 15.35 -13.52
CA ASN A 297 -11.14 16.53 -14.15
C ASN A 297 -12.06 17.33 -13.21
N GLY A 298 -12.30 16.86 -11.98
CA GLY A 298 -13.14 17.52 -10.98
C GLY A 298 -14.64 17.47 -11.27
N ASP A 299 -15.11 16.54 -12.13
CA ASP A 299 -16.52 16.43 -12.51
C ASP A 299 -17.35 15.52 -11.59
N GLY A 300 -16.70 14.90 -10.59
CA GLY A 300 -17.32 14.03 -9.60
C GLY A 300 -17.59 12.62 -10.12
N LYS A 301 -16.85 12.16 -11.11
CA LYS A 301 -16.84 10.79 -11.62
C LYS A 301 -15.43 10.25 -11.60
N LEU A 302 -15.28 8.94 -11.47
CA LEU A 302 -13.96 8.31 -11.51
C LEU A 302 -13.49 8.19 -12.95
N ASP A 303 -12.29 8.70 -13.18
CA ASP A 303 -11.50 8.54 -14.38
C ASP A 303 -10.44 7.46 -14.15
N ILE A 304 -9.84 6.94 -15.21
CA ILE A 304 -8.73 5.99 -15.13
C ILE A 304 -7.56 6.45 -16.02
N VAL A 305 -6.36 6.09 -15.59
CA VAL A 305 -5.13 6.26 -16.36
C VAL A 305 -4.44 4.92 -16.47
N VAL A 306 -4.08 4.56 -17.69
CA VAL A 306 -3.36 3.33 -18.03
C VAL A 306 -1.97 3.70 -18.51
N THR A 307 -0.97 2.87 -18.21
CA THR A 307 0.39 3.08 -18.69
C THR A 307 0.75 2.11 -19.81
N ASP A 308 1.39 2.63 -20.82
CA ASP A 308 2.13 1.91 -21.84
C ASP A 308 3.64 2.18 -21.66
N PHE A 309 4.48 1.48 -22.42
CA PHE A 309 5.93 1.62 -22.34
C PHE A 309 6.43 3.05 -22.63
N ASP A 310 5.74 3.79 -23.52
CA ASP A 310 6.13 5.11 -24.01
C ASP A 310 5.03 6.19 -23.91
N GLN A 311 3.89 5.86 -23.29
CA GLN A 311 2.77 6.80 -23.07
C GLN A 311 1.93 6.45 -21.84
N ILE A 312 1.13 7.40 -21.40
CA ILE A 312 0.00 7.19 -20.51
C ILE A 312 -1.28 7.56 -21.25
N ASP A 313 -2.32 6.75 -21.10
CA ASP A 313 -3.64 6.96 -21.69
C ASP A 313 -4.64 7.35 -20.62
N VAL A 314 -5.24 8.54 -20.75
CA VAL A 314 -6.21 9.08 -19.78
C VAL A 314 -7.62 8.89 -20.32
N PHE A 315 -8.45 8.17 -19.59
CA PHE A 315 -9.85 7.89 -19.92
C PHE A 315 -10.77 8.63 -18.93
N LEU A 316 -11.52 9.61 -19.39
CA LEU A 316 -12.50 10.31 -18.55
C LEU A 316 -13.77 9.48 -18.41
N GLY A 317 -14.25 9.31 -17.17
CA GLY A 317 -15.41 8.51 -16.84
C GLY A 317 -16.74 9.20 -17.19
N ASN A 318 -17.71 8.43 -17.64
CA ASN A 318 -19.08 8.91 -17.83
C ASN A 318 -19.93 8.77 -16.55
N GLY A 319 -19.42 8.05 -15.51
CA GLY A 319 -20.11 7.80 -14.24
C GLY A 319 -21.19 6.73 -14.34
N ASP A 320 -21.16 5.89 -15.38
CA ASP A 320 -22.08 4.77 -15.58
C ASP A 320 -21.33 3.45 -15.88
N GLY A 321 -20.03 3.40 -15.60
CA GLY A 321 -19.15 2.29 -15.93
C GLY A 321 -18.66 2.29 -17.38
N THR A 322 -18.82 3.42 -18.09
CA THR A 322 -18.22 3.63 -19.43
C THR A 322 -17.26 4.82 -19.39
N PHE A 323 -16.36 4.87 -20.36
CA PHE A 323 -15.35 5.92 -20.48
C PHE A 323 -15.42 6.63 -21.83
N GLN A 324 -14.92 7.88 -21.87
CA GLN A 324 -14.68 8.62 -23.11
C GLN A 324 -13.45 8.04 -23.84
N PRO A 325 -13.25 8.33 -25.12
CA PRO A 325 -12.01 8.00 -25.80
C PRO A 325 -10.81 8.59 -25.07
N PHE A 326 -9.73 7.82 -24.95
CA PHE A 326 -8.54 8.23 -24.22
C PHE A 326 -7.79 9.42 -24.87
N VAL A 327 -7.06 10.13 -24.03
CA VAL A 327 -6.10 11.17 -24.43
C VAL A 327 -4.70 10.70 -24.07
N PRO A 328 -3.81 10.48 -25.07
CA PRO A 328 -2.46 10.00 -24.82
C PRO A 328 -1.51 11.12 -24.42
N TYR A 329 -0.57 10.82 -23.50
CA TYR A 329 0.56 11.66 -23.13
C TYR A 329 1.84 10.87 -23.28
N SER A 330 2.78 11.40 -24.08
CA SER A 330 4.08 10.72 -24.27
C SER A 330 4.90 10.76 -22.99
N CYS A 331 5.43 9.62 -22.61
CA CYS A 331 6.48 9.50 -21.61
C CYS A 331 7.40 8.33 -21.98
N TYR A 332 8.66 8.35 -21.54
CA TYR A 332 9.59 7.25 -21.81
C TYR A 332 10.73 7.22 -20.78
N PRO A 333 10.94 6.10 -20.08
CA PRO A 333 10.04 4.94 -19.94
C PRO A 333 8.91 5.23 -18.94
N CYS A 334 7.71 4.73 -19.18
CA CYS A 334 6.59 4.85 -18.25
C CYS A 334 5.79 3.57 -18.00
N GLY A 335 6.25 2.45 -18.49
CA GLY A 335 5.68 1.15 -18.11
C GLY A 335 5.90 0.84 -16.62
N GLY A 336 4.96 0.13 -16.01
CA GLY A 336 5.00 -0.30 -14.61
C GLY A 336 3.91 0.31 -13.76
N SER A 337 4.18 0.50 -12.47
CA SER A 337 3.20 1.00 -11.50
C SER A 337 2.77 2.45 -11.76
N ILE A 338 1.53 2.77 -11.38
CA ILE A 338 1.00 4.13 -11.39
C ILE A 338 0.27 4.39 -10.07
N THR A 339 0.45 5.59 -9.52
CA THR A 339 -0.22 6.05 -8.31
C THR A 339 -0.74 7.46 -8.51
N ALA A 340 -2.00 7.71 -8.15
CA ALA A 340 -2.61 9.03 -8.14
C ALA A 340 -2.54 9.63 -6.72
N ALA A 341 -1.94 10.81 -6.59
CA ALA A 341 -1.87 11.56 -5.32
C ALA A 341 -1.54 13.03 -5.59
N ASP A 342 -1.93 13.93 -4.71
CA ASP A 342 -1.57 15.36 -4.79
C ASP A 342 -0.19 15.58 -4.16
N VAL A 343 0.88 15.43 -4.95
CA VAL A 343 2.27 15.52 -4.46
C VAL A 343 2.80 16.95 -4.37
N ASN A 344 2.08 17.91 -4.93
CA ASN A 344 2.47 19.33 -4.90
C ASN A 344 1.61 20.18 -3.94
N GLY A 345 0.53 19.63 -3.37
CA GLY A 345 -0.35 20.28 -2.40
C GLY A 345 -1.30 21.31 -3.02
N ASP A 346 -1.58 21.23 -4.33
CA ASP A 346 -2.46 22.19 -5.03
C ASP A 346 -3.94 21.76 -5.05
N GLY A 347 -4.26 20.60 -4.50
CA GLY A 347 -5.62 20.05 -4.40
C GLY A 347 -6.09 19.29 -5.63
N LYS A 348 -5.22 19.02 -6.59
CA LYS A 348 -5.49 18.22 -7.78
C LYS A 348 -4.68 16.93 -7.73
N LEU A 349 -5.20 15.88 -8.34
CA LEU A 349 -4.47 14.62 -8.40
C LEU A 349 -3.36 14.69 -9.45
N ASP A 350 -2.14 14.41 -9.01
CA ASP A 350 -0.97 14.18 -9.85
C ASP A 350 -0.79 12.68 -10.09
N LEU A 351 0.05 12.31 -11.04
CA LEU A 351 0.42 10.93 -11.32
C LEU A 351 1.91 10.71 -11.06
N ILE A 352 2.21 9.59 -10.43
CA ILE A 352 3.56 9.07 -10.25
C ILE A 352 3.62 7.75 -10.99
N VAL A 353 4.49 7.66 -12.01
CA VAL A 353 4.45 6.61 -13.04
C VAL A 353 5.80 5.90 -13.15
N GLY A 354 5.78 4.59 -13.31
CA GLY A 354 6.90 3.75 -13.68
C GLY A 354 8.10 3.87 -12.73
N GLU A 355 9.24 4.25 -13.28
CA GLU A 355 10.49 4.44 -12.52
C GLU A 355 10.58 5.82 -11.85
N LEU A 356 9.46 6.40 -11.36
CA LEU A 356 9.37 7.70 -10.71
C LEU A 356 9.40 8.87 -11.72
N THR A 357 8.47 8.89 -12.64
CA THR A 357 8.13 10.07 -13.45
C THR A 357 6.88 10.72 -12.87
N VAL A 358 6.93 12.02 -12.62
CA VAL A 358 5.81 12.80 -12.09
C VAL A 358 5.10 13.54 -13.22
N PHE A 359 3.77 13.49 -13.23
CA PHE A 359 2.91 14.31 -14.08
C PHE A 359 1.98 15.11 -13.17
N LEU A 360 2.08 16.44 -13.24
CA LEU A 360 1.26 17.33 -12.42
C LEU A 360 -0.12 17.52 -13.07
N GLY A 361 -1.16 17.26 -12.28
CA GLY A 361 -2.53 17.39 -12.74
C GLY A 361 -2.99 18.84 -12.88
N ASN A 362 -3.64 19.16 -14.00
CA ASN A 362 -4.21 20.51 -14.21
C ASN A 362 -5.63 20.63 -13.61
N GLY A 363 -6.25 19.51 -13.18
CA GLY A 363 -7.60 19.44 -12.62
C GLY A 363 -8.72 19.54 -13.68
N ASP A 364 -8.38 19.33 -14.94
CA ASP A 364 -9.29 19.30 -16.09
C ASP A 364 -9.14 17.99 -16.91
N GLY A 365 -8.50 16.96 -16.30
CA GLY A 365 -8.18 15.69 -16.96
C GLY A 365 -6.92 15.74 -17.80
N THR A 366 -6.21 16.89 -17.81
CA THR A 366 -4.91 17.03 -18.49
C THR A 366 -3.76 17.06 -17.48
N PHE A 367 -2.55 16.74 -17.96
CA PHE A 367 -1.36 16.68 -17.13
C PHE A 367 -0.20 17.47 -17.74
N THR A 368 0.62 18.04 -16.87
CA THR A 368 1.88 18.68 -17.24
C THR A 368 3.04 17.78 -16.84
N PRO A 369 3.94 17.38 -17.78
CA PRO A 369 5.12 16.60 -17.43
C PRO A 369 5.97 17.33 -16.39
N GLY A 370 6.26 16.65 -15.28
CA GLY A 370 7.11 17.12 -14.20
C GLY A 370 8.51 16.53 -14.28
N PHE A 371 9.04 16.08 -13.15
CA PHE A 371 10.39 15.55 -13.06
C PHE A 371 10.40 14.03 -13.27
N ALA A 372 11.44 13.53 -13.94
CA ALA A 372 11.75 12.13 -14.05
C ALA A 372 13.01 11.82 -13.24
N TYR A 373 12.95 10.82 -12.43
CA TYR A 373 14.06 10.28 -11.65
C TYR A 373 14.46 8.92 -12.25
N SER A 374 15.70 8.50 -12.00
CA SER A 374 16.17 7.17 -12.45
C SER A 374 16.55 6.37 -11.20
N PRO A 375 15.60 5.73 -10.54
CA PRO A 375 15.90 4.90 -9.37
C PRO A 375 16.81 3.73 -9.76
N SER A 376 17.78 3.44 -8.93
CA SER A 376 18.66 2.29 -9.13
C SER A 376 17.96 0.99 -8.69
N GLY A 377 17.01 0.51 -9.49
CA GLY A 377 16.53 -0.87 -9.41
C GLY A 377 15.21 -1.11 -8.68
N GLY A 378 14.10 -0.63 -9.21
CA GLY A 378 12.75 -1.03 -8.80
C GLY A 378 11.70 0.02 -9.17
N GLY A 379 10.48 -0.44 -9.44
CA GLY A 379 9.32 0.45 -9.65
C GLY A 379 8.83 1.08 -8.35
N ILE A 380 7.88 2.02 -8.47
CA ILE A 380 7.21 2.65 -7.34
C ILE A 380 6.35 1.60 -6.63
N ASN A 381 6.48 1.53 -5.30
CA ASN A 381 5.71 0.59 -4.49
C ASN A 381 4.76 1.29 -3.53
N ALA A 382 5.07 2.52 -3.09
CA ALA A 382 4.17 3.29 -2.25
C ALA A 382 4.42 4.79 -2.33
N VAL A 383 3.35 5.54 -2.05
CA VAL A 383 3.33 6.98 -1.82
C VAL A 383 2.70 7.25 -0.46
N GLY A 384 3.33 8.08 0.37
CA GLY A 384 2.84 8.41 1.71
C GLY A 384 3.82 9.32 2.44
N ASP A 385 3.43 9.84 3.59
CA ASP A 385 4.31 10.62 4.47
C ASP A 385 5.12 9.69 5.38
N PHE A 386 6.23 9.17 4.86
CA PHE A 386 7.08 8.20 5.56
C PHE A 386 7.94 8.83 6.65
N ASN A 387 8.24 10.12 6.56
CA ASN A 387 9.08 10.82 7.53
C ASN A 387 8.26 11.65 8.55
N GLY A 388 6.97 11.83 8.36
CA GLY A 388 6.07 12.58 9.24
C GLY A 388 6.16 14.10 9.09
N ASP A 389 6.68 14.62 7.96
CA ASP A 389 6.85 16.06 7.74
C ASP A 389 5.63 16.73 7.07
N GLY A 390 4.62 15.95 6.72
CA GLY A 390 3.38 16.42 6.11
C GLY A 390 3.43 16.52 4.59
N LYS A 391 4.44 15.98 3.95
CA LYS A 391 4.59 15.92 2.49
C LYS A 391 4.60 14.46 2.06
N LEU A 392 4.15 14.20 0.86
CA LEU A 392 4.17 12.85 0.32
C LEU A 392 5.57 12.48 -0.16
N ASP A 393 6.05 11.34 0.34
CA ASP A 393 7.30 10.68 -0.07
C ASP A 393 6.99 9.52 -1.01
N VAL A 394 8.00 9.04 -1.74
CA VAL A 394 7.91 7.85 -2.59
C VAL A 394 8.89 6.80 -2.11
N VAL A 395 8.42 5.57 -2.01
CA VAL A 395 9.27 4.41 -1.73
C VAL A 395 9.30 3.49 -2.94
N THR A 396 10.50 3.14 -3.35
CA THR A 396 10.76 2.12 -4.37
C THR A 396 11.43 0.91 -3.74
N VAL A 397 11.00 -0.28 -4.13
CA VAL A 397 11.53 -1.55 -3.61
C VAL A 397 12.07 -2.38 -4.75
N GLY A 398 13.33 -2.81 -4.60
CA GLY A 398 14.04 -3.66 -5.53
C GLY A 398 15.07 -4.50 -4.77
N PHE A 399 16.34 -4.44 -5.16
CA PHE A 399 17.43 -5.01 -4.34
C PHE A 399 17.63 -4.26 -3.02
N ASN A 400 17.17 -3.03 -2.94
CA ASN A 400 17.17 -2.18 -1.76
C ASN A 400 15.83 -1.45 -1.67
N VAL A 401 15.50 -0.95 -0.48
CA VAL A 401 14.43 0.04 -0.31
C VAL A 401 15.05 1.43 -0.45
N SER A 402 14.55 2.21 -1.38
CA SER A 402 14.95 3.61 -1.57
C SER A 402 13.78 4.52 -1.25
N VAL A 403 14.02 5.51 -0.39
CA VAL A 403 13.02 6.50 0.01
C VAL A 403 13.39 7.85 -0.58
N TYR A 404 12.49 8.41 -1.36
CA TYR A 404 12.57 9.74 -1.96
C TYR A 404 11.69 10.69 -1.15
N LEU A 405 12.29 11.53 -0.30
CA LEU A 405 11.53 12.48 0.52
C LEU A 405 10.99 13.60 -0.35
N GLY A 406 9.70 13.92 -0.20
CA GLY A 406 9.01 14.96 -0.95
C GLY A 406 9.40 16.37 -0.52
N ASN A 407 9.50 17.28 -1.48
CA ASN A 407 9.66 18.70 -1.18
C ASN A 407 8.30 19.42 -1.03
N GLY A 408 7.18 18.75 -1.41
CA GLY A 408 5.82 19.29 -1.38
C GLY A 408 5.53 20.23 -2.55
N ASP A 409 6.31 20.17 -3.61
CA ASP A 409 6.16 20.94 -4.86
C ASP A 409 6.15 20.04 -6.10
N GLY A 410 5.91 18.74 -5.92
CA GLY A 410 5.99 17.72 -6.97
C GLY A 410 7.41 17.23 -7.25
N THR A 411 8.41 17.71 -6.50
CA THR A 411 9.80 17.23 -6.60
C THR A 411 10.20 16.45 -5.37
N PHE A 412 11.23 15.61 -5.51
CA PHE A 412 11.75 14.75 -4.45
C PHE A 412 13.25 14.99 -4.24
N GLN A 413 13.72 14.69 -3.02
CA GLN A 413 15.13 14.70 -2.67
C GLN A 413 15.84 13.47 -3.26
N ASN A 414 17.19 13.51 -3.27
CA ASN A 414 17.95 12.30 -3.58
C ASN A 414 17.61 11.17 -2.60
N PRO A 415 17.47 9.93 -3.08
CA PRO A 415 17.01 8.84 -2.24
C PRO A 415 17.98 8.51 -1.12
N THR A 416 17.43 8.18 0.02
CA THR A 416 18.15 7.43 1.05
C THR A 416 17.89 5.94 0.82
N THR A 417 18.95 5.15 0.70
CA THR A 417 18.83 3.71 0.49
C THR A 417 19.11 2.99 1.79
N SER A 418 18.21 2.13 2.22
CA SER A 418 18.33 1.34 3.44
C SER A 418 17.97 -0.12 3.18
N GLY A 419 18.54 -1.01 4.00
CA GLY A 419 18.30 -2.44 3.94
C GLY A 419 18.92 -3.10 2.70
N SER A 420 19.60 -4.22 2.90
CA SER A 420 19.95 -5.13 1.82
C SER A 420 18.90 -6.24 1.87
N PHE A 421 17.82 -6.07 1.15
CA PHE A 421 16.92 -7.19 0.91
C PHE A 421 17.59 -8.12 -0.08
N THR A 422 17.63 -9.41 0.24
CA THR A 422 18.52 -10.39 -0.42
C THR A 422 18.14 -10.74 -1.84
N THR A 423 17.09 -10.11 -2.41
CA THR A 423 16.58 -10.41 -3.76
C THR A 423 15.84 -9.24 -4.36
N GLY A 424 15.76 -9.20 -5.69
CA GLY A 424 14.92 -8.24 -6.41
C GLY A 424 13.44 -8.46 -6.09
N ALA A 425 12.96 -7.79 -5.06
CA ALA A 425 11.54 -7.76 -4.73
C ALA A 425 10.80 -6.98 -5.82
N THR A 426 9.70 -7.55 -6.28
CA THR A 426 8.88 -6.91 -7.31
C THR A 426 7.61 -6.30 -6.74
N MET A 427 7.27 -6.62 -5.49
CA MET A 427 6.06 -6.14 -4.81
C MET A 427 6.30 -5.91 -3.33
N ALA A 428 5.61 -4.92 -2.77
CA ALA A 428 5.62 -4.61 -1.35
C ALA A 428 4.26 -4.10 -0.89
N VAL A 429 3.91 -4.33 0.37
CA VAL A 429 2.81 -3.66 1.08
C VAL A 429 3.36 -2.87 2.25
N PHE A 430 2.67 -1.79 2.58
CA PHE A 430 3.07 -0.86 3.61
C PHE A 430 1.98 -0.77 4.69
N GLY A 431 2.42 -0.51 5.91
CA GLY A 431 1.54 -0.32 7.05
C GLY A 431 2.34 -0.26 8.35
N ASP A 432 1.74 0.23 9.42
CA ASP A 432 2.33 0.23 10.75
C ASP A 432 2.06 -1.13 11.42
N PHE A 433 2.87 -2.15 11.07
CA PHE A 433 2.67 -3.53 11.54
C PHE A 433 3.10 -3.75 12.99
N ASN A 434 3.94 -2.88 13.53
CA ASN A 434 4.42 -2.95 14.91
C ASN A 434 3.75 -1.93 15.83
N ARG A 435 2.91 -1.04 15.30
CA ARG A 435 2.16 0.01 16.01
C ARG A 435 3.07 1.05 16.69
N ASP A 436 4.22 1.32 16.09
CA ASP A 436 5.17 2.32 16.57
C ASP A 436 4.95 3.73 15.98
N GLY A 437 4.00 3.85 15.07
CA GLY A 437 3.66 5.10 14.39
C GLY A 437 4.51 5.39 13.16
N GLN A 438 5.20 4.39 12.66
CA GLN A 438 5.98 4.48 11.43
C GLN A 438 5.46 3.46 10.42
N LEU A 439 5.47 3.83 9.14
CA LEU A 439 5.08 2.89 8.09
C LEU A 439 6.21 1.90 7.84
N ASP A 440 5.92 0.64 8.06
CA ASP A 440 6.79 -0.49 7.77
C ASP A 440 6.56 -1.00 6.35
N VAL A 441 7.43 -1.87 5.86
CA VAL A 441 7.32 -2.53 4.57
C VAL A 441 7.37 -4.03 4.72
N VAL A 442 6.44 -4.74 4.08
CA VAL A 442 6.57 -6.17 3.83
C VAL A 442 6.84 -6.35 2.35
N ASN A 443 8.00 -6.89 2.03
CA ASN A 443 8.36 -7.22 0.66
C ASN A 443 8.49 -8.73 0.48
N TRP A 444 8.24 -9.21 -0.71
CA TRP A 444 8.42 -10.61 -1.05
C TRP A 444 9.15 -10.80 -2.37
N GLY A 445 9.98 -11.81 -2.36
CA GLY A 445 10.83 -12.21 -3.48
C GLY A 445 11.61 -13.47 -3.15
N SER A 446 12.08 -14.21 -4.17
CA SER A 446 12.91 -15.41 -3.96
C SER A 446 14.34 -15.03 -3.55
N PRO A 447 14.97 -15.64 -2.54
CA PRO A 447 14.56 -16.88 -1.84
C PRO A 447 13.84 -16.68 -0.50
N SER A 448 13.60 -15.47 -0.01
CA SER A 448 12.92 -15.24 1.28
C SER A 448 12.23 -13.88 1.32
N ASP A 449 11.02 -13.88 1.84
CA ASP A 449 10.29 -12.67 2.13
C ASP A 449 10.84 -12.00 3.38
N GLN A 450 10.76 -10.68 3.42
CA GLN A 450 11.30 -9.90 4.51
C GLN A 450 10.32 -8.82 4.94
N ILE A 451 10.23 -8.61 6.25
CA ILE A 451 9.58 -7.44 6.83
C ILE A 451 10.69 -6.43 7.10
N GLY A 452 10.53 -5.22 6.59
CA GLY A 452 11.38 -4.09 6.94
C GLY A 452 10.62 -3.18 7.90
N LEU A 453 10.95 -3.24 9.19
CA LEU A 453 10.41 -2.28 10.14
C LEU A 453 11.12 -0.95 9.98
N GLN A 454 10.38 0.14 9.93
CA GLN A 454 10.97 1.47 9.96
C GLN A 454 11.64 1.70 11.31
N THR A 455 12.86 2.25 11.32
CA THR A 455 13.71 2.24 12.51
C THR A 455 14.06 3.64 12.99
N THR A 456 14.23 3.77 14.31
CA THR A 456 14.77 4.97 14.97
C THR A 456 16.26 5.17 14.68
N LEU A 457 16.99 4.06 14.52
CA LEU A 457 18.42 4.03 14.19
C LEU A 457 18.65 3.22 12.91
N GLY A 458 19.20 3.86 11.89
CA GLY A 458 19.61 3.19 10.65
C GLY A 458 20.94 2.44 10.84
N LEU A 459 20.99 1.17 10.45
CA LEU A 459 22.16 0.30 10.49
C LEU A 459 22.62 -0.07 9.09
N ALA A 460 23.88 0.17 8.76
CA ALA A 460 24.45 -0.21 7.46
C ALA A 460 25.89 -0.71 7.59
N PRO A 461 26.22 -1.92 7.08
CA PRO A 461 25.32 -2.95 6.54
C PRO A 461 24.55 -3.71 7.63
N GLY A 462 23.44 -4.36 7.28
CA GLY A 462 22.62 -5.19 8.18
C GLY A 462 23.23 -6.55 8.54
N SER A 463 24.35 -6.93 7.93
CA SER A 463 25.11 -8.14 8.27
C SER A 463 26.58 -8.03 7.90
N LEU A 464 27.45 -8.78 8.60
CA LEU A 464 28.86 -8.89 8.28
C LEU A 464 29.27 -10.36 8.07
N SER A 465 29.99 -10.63 6.98
CA SER A 465 30.58 -11.94 6.71
C SER A 465 32.09 -11.85 6.59
N PHE A 466 32.80 -12.65 7.40
CA PHE A 466 34.26 -12.59 7.52
C PHE A 466 34.99 -13.68 6.70
N GLY A 467 34.24 -14.55 6.02
CA GLY A 467 34.81 -15.66 5.28
C GLY A 467 35.55 -16.66 6.18
N SER A 468 36.60 -17.29 5.64
CA SER A 468 37.36 -18.34 6.34
C SER A 468 38.63 -17.77 6.97
N ILE A 469 38.80 -17.91 8.28
CA ILE A 469 39.95 -17.42 9.07
C ILE A 469 40.56 -18.57 9.85
N LYS A 470 41.90 -18.64 9.87
CA LYS A 470 42.63 -19.63 10.65
C LYS A 470 42.34 -19.44 12.15
N ILE A 471 42.12 -20.56 12.87
CA ILE A 471 41.87 -20.57 14.30
C ILE A 471 42.97 -19.79 15.04
N GLY A 472 42.54 -18.88 15.93
CA GLY A 472 43.41 -18.01 16.72
C GLY A 472 43.92 -16.75 16.00
N SER A 473 43.78 -16.68 14.66
CA SER A 473 44.08 -15.46 13.89
C SER A 473 42.88 -14.51 13.88
N THR A 474 43.14 -13.22 13.75
CA THR A 474 42.09 -12.19 13.70
C THR A 474 41.91 -11.69 12.27
N SER A 475 40.71 -11.58 11.81
CA SER A 475 40.38 -11.00 10.49
C SER A 475 40.65 -9.49 10.44
N LYS A 476 40.63 -8.90 9.25
CA LYS A 476 40.45 -7.45 9.12
C LYS A 476 39.09 -7.06 9.71
N GLY A 477 39.06 -5.94 10.43
CA GLY A 477 37.81 -5.36 10.92
C GLY A 477 36.89 -4.90 9.79
N GLN A 478 35.60 -5.15 9.94
CA GLN A 478 34.52 -4.61 9.11
C GLN A 478 33.72 -3.63 9.97
N THR A 479 33.08 -2.65 9.34
CA THR A 479 32.43 -1.54 10.04
C THR A 479 30.94 -1.53 9.76
N ILE A 480 30.14 -1.37 10.82
CA ILE A 480 28.72 -1.01 10.77
C ILE A 480 28.64 0.48 11.07
N THR A 481 27.92 1.24 10.26
CA THR A 481 27.56 2.63 10.53
C THR A 481 26.18 2.65 11.19
N LEU A 482 26.07 3.32 12.32
CA LEU A 482 24.83 3.57 13.04
C LEU A 482 24.48 5.04 12.85
N THR A 483 23.28 5.34 12.36
CA THR A 483 22.78 6.70 12.10
C THR A 483 21.49 6.94 12.86
N ASN A 484 21.38 8.04 13.60
CA ASN A 484 20.11 8.47 14.14
C ASN A 484 19.27 9.11 13.04
N VAL A 485 18.26 8.38 12.56
CA VAL A 485 17.31 8.84 11.51
C VAL A 485 16.05 9.46 12.11
N SER A 486 15.90 9.43 13.43
CA SER A 486 14.74 10.01 14.12
C SER A 486 14.86 11.54 14.29
N SER A 487 13.77 12.15 14.77
CA SER A 487 13.65 13.60 15.01
C SER A 487 14.22 14.07 16.35
N HIS A 488 14.73 13.16 17.19
CA HIS A 488 15.22 13.47 18.54
C HIS A 488 16.53 12.76 18.85
N SER A 489 17.20 13.20 19.91
CA SER A 489 18.41 12.50 20.36
C SER A 489 18.06 11.14 20.95
N VAL A 490 18.76 10.09 20.50
CA VAL A 490 18.52 8.70 20.91
C VAL A 490 19.59 8.25 21.88
N PRO A 491 19.28 8.04 23.19
CA PRO A 491 20.19 7.43 24.15
C PRO A 491 20.47 5.97 23.80
N ILE A 492 21.74 5.60 23.71
CA ILE A 492 22.19 4.22 23.51
C ILE A 492 22.52 3.62 24.87
N SER A 493 21.82 2.56 25.27
CA SER A 493 21.98 1.90 26.56
C SER A 493 23.10 0.86 26.53
N SER A 494 23.25 0.10 25.45
CA SER A 494 24.34 -0.85 25.27
C SER A 494 24.56 -1.22 23.79
N ILE A 495 25.82 -1.59 23.50
CA ILE A 495 26.21 -2.28 22.27
C ILE A 495 26.96 -3.52 22.71
N ALA A 496 26.50 -4.71 22.33
CA ALA A 496 27.04 -5.97 22.84
C ALA A 496 27.03 -7.07 21.79
N LEU A 497 28.00 -7.97 21.87
CA LEU A 497 27.97 -9.21 21.07
C LEU A 497 27.07 -10.25 21.74
N THR A 498 26.17 -10.85 20.96
CA THR A 498 25.19 -11.85 21.42
C THR A 498 25.13 -13.03 20.43
N GLY A 499 24.33 -14.04 20.69
CA GLY A 499 24.12 -15.19 19.80
C GLY A 499 24.91 -16.44 20.22
N ALA A 500 25.20 -17.34 19.26
CA ALA A 500 25.77 -18.66 19.56
C ALA A 500 27.28 -18.59 19.92
N ASP A 501 28.05 -17.77 19.20
CA ASP A 501 29.51 -17.74 19.29
C ASP A 501 30.08 -16.32 19.51
N PRO A 502 29.54 -15.51 20.46
CA PRO A 502 29.94 -14.11 20.60
C PRO A 502 31.44 -13.96 20.98
N GLY A 503 32.03 -14.94 21.62
CA GLY A 503 33.47 -14.93 22.00
C GLY A 503 34.43 -15.09 20.81
N ASP A 504 33.93 -15.42 19.62
CA ASP A 504 34.76 -15.51 18.40
C ASP A 504 34.77 -14.18 17.61
N PHE A 505 34.13 -13.14 18.14
CA PHE A 505 34.09 -11.80 17.54
C PHE A 505 34.59 -10.77 18.52
N ILE A 506 35.14 -9.68 18.01
CA ILE A 506 35.69 -8.56 18.79
C ILE A 506 35.03 -7.29 18.29
N GLU A 507 34.38 -6.56 19.19
CA GLU A 507 33.63 -5.33 18.87
C GLU A 507 34.32 -4.12 19.49
N HIS A 508 34.37 -3.01 18.78
CA HIS A 508 34.74 -1.68 19.23
C HIS A 508 33.85 -0.62 18.59
N ASN A 509 33.33 0.33 19.36
CA ASN A 509 32.46 1.37 18.82
C ASN A 509 32.85 2.79 19.23
N THR A 510 32.33 3.77 18.52
CA THR A 510 32.52 5.21 18.75
C THR A 510 31.20 5.90 19.16
N CYS A 511 30.15 5.15 19.50
CA CYS A 511 28.78 5.64 19.61
C CYS A 511 28.48 6.44 20.90
N GLY A 512 29.31 6.29 21.95
CA GLY A 512 29.08 7.01 23.21
C GLY A 512 27.74 6.63 23.88
N ALA A 513 27.16 7.58 24.62
CA ALA A 513 25.94 7.38 25.39
C ALA A 513 24.67 7.68 24.57
N GLY A 514 24.78 8.06 23.29
CA GLY A 514 23.66 8.36 22.40
C GLY A 514 24.06 9.18 21.19
N LEU A 515 23.14 9.28 20.24
CA LEU A 515 23.28 10.02 18.99
C LEU A 515 22.28 11.18 18.91
N HIS A 516 22.77 12.35 18.56
CA HIS A 516 21.92 13.49 18.18
C HIS A 516 21.26 13.23 16.82
N VAL A 517 20.21 13.99 16.50
CA VAL A 517 19.51 13.93 15.21
C VAL A 517 20.50 14.02 14.06
N GLY A 518 20.42 13.09 13.12
CA GLY A 518 21.29 12.99 11.94
C GLY A 518 22.74 12.59 12.23
N ALA A 519 23.12 12.40 13.51
CA ALA A 519 24.49 11.99 13.87
C ALA A 519 24.74 10.53 13.56
N THR A 520 26.00 10.23 13.24
CA THR A 520 26.47 8.87 12.97
C THR A 520 27.55 8.44 13.93
N CYS A 521 27.67 7.14 14.19
CA CYS A 521 28.81 6.51 14.82
C CYS A 521 29.17 5.20 14.13
N THR A 522 30.28 4.59 14.49
CA THR A 522 30.76 3.36 13.89
C THR A 522 30.95 2.25 14.91
N ILE A 523 30.59 1.04 14.54
CA ILE A 523 30.85 -0.19 15.28
C ILE A 523 31.76 -1.05 14.40
N SER A 524 32.99 -1.27 14.84
CA SER A 524 33.98 -2.11 14.15
C SER A 524 33.95 -3.52 14.72
N VAL A 525 33.82 -4.53 13.89
CA VAL A 525 33.82 -5.94 14.29
C VAL A 525 34.95 -6.68 13.58
N ALA A 526 35.70 -7.51 14.32
CA ALA A 526 36.66 -8.45 13.76
C ALA A 526 36.33 -9.88 14.20
N PHE A 527 36.66 -10.85 13.37
CA PHE A 527 36.42 -12.28 13.62
C PHE A 527 37.70 -12.99 14.04
N LYS A 528 37.68 -13.71 15.16
CA LYS A 528 38.80 -14.49 15.70
C LYS A 528 38.30 -15.86 16.16
N PRO A 529 38.16 -16.84 15.24
CA PRO A 529 37.61 -18.14 15.58
C PRO A 529 38.47 -18.88 16.60
N THR A 530 37.81 -19.51 17.57
CA THR A 530 38.47 -20.35 18.60
C THR A 530 38.41 -21.83 18.23
N VAL A 531 37.44 -22.24 17.38
CA VAL A 531 37.29 -23.63 16.92
C VAL A 531 36.95 -23.68 15.44
N LYS A 532 37.13 -24.86 14.84
CA LYS A 532 36.82 -25.12 13.43
C LYS A 532 35.31 -25.16 13.19
N GLY A 533 34.86 -24.63 12.03
CA GLY A 533 33.47 -24.67 11.59
C GLY A 533 32.84 -23.29 11.46
N THR A 534 31.57 -23.27 11.09
CA THR A 534 30.77 -22.04 11.00
C THR A 534 30.57 -21.45 12.40
N ARG A 535 30.80 -20.16 12.50
CA ARG A 535 30.64 -19.36 13.73
C ARG A 535 29.69 -18.23 13.47
N THR A 536 28.73 -18.03 14.36
CA THR A 536 27.70 -17.00 14.22
C THR A 536 27.49 -16.23 15.51
N ALA A 537 27.26 -14.93 15.37
CA ALA A 537 26.92 -14.04 16.47
C ALA A 537 26.05 -12.88 15.94
N SER A 538 25.73 -11.93 16.79
CA SER A 538 25.12 -10.66 16.40
C SER A 538 25.69 -9.52 17.23
N VAL A 539 25.80 -8.33 16.64
CA VAL A 539 25.90 -7.09 17.41
C VAL A 539 24.48 -6.68 17.80
N SER A 540 24.19 -6.57 19.08
CA SER A 540 22.91 -6.09 19.61
C SER A 540 23.06 -4.67 20.14
N ILE A 541 22.26 -3.74 19.63
CA ILE A 541 22.24 -2.33 20.00
C ILE A 541 20.95 -2.06 20.77
N THR A 542 21.06 -1.73 22.06
CA THR A 542 19.91 -1.38 22.92
C THR A 542 19.86 0.12 23.13
N TYR A 543 18.71 0.74 22.89
CA TYR A 543 18.49 2.19 22.96
C TYR A 543 17.05 2.51 23.37
N SER A 544 16.72 3.81 23.50
CA SER A 544 15.36 4.24 23.78
C SER A 544 14.59 4.38 22.47
N GLY A 545 13.95 3.32 22.03
CA GLY A 545 13.06 3.23 20.86
C GLY A 545 12.18 2.00 20.99
N LEU A 546 11.02 2.00 20.33
CA LEU A 546 10.10 0.84 20.33
C LEU A 546 10.67 -0.34 19.52
N ASP A 547 11.53 -0.04 18.55
CA ASP A 547 12.28 -0.96 17.70
C ASP A 547 13.62 -1.44 18.31
N SER A 548 13.84 -1.21 19.61
CA SER A 548 15.01 -1.67 20.36
C SER A 548 14.78 -3.05 21.02
N PRO A 549 15.77 -3.96 21.03
CA PRO A 549 17.10 -3.82 20.46
C PRO A 549 17.15 -4.18 18.97
N GLN A 550 17.96 -3.44 18.21
CA GLN A 550 18.30 -3.85 16.84
C GLN A 550 19.53 -4.74 16.81
N THR A 551 19.64 -5.60 15.80
CA THR A 551 20.75 -6.55 15.68
C THR A 551 21.38 -6.56 14.30
N VAL A 552 22.68 -6.76 14.22
CA VAL A 552 23.43 -6.99 12.98
C VAL A 552 24.03 -8.38 13.02
N ALA A 553 23.66 -9.22 12.06
CA ALA A 553 24.13 -10.61 12.00
C ALA A 553 25.61 -10.68 11.62
N LEU A 554 26.35 -11.58 12.29
CA LEU A 554 27.75 -11.86 12.07
C LEU A 554 27.95 -13.31 11.69
N SER A 555 28.79 -13.57 10.69
CA SER A 555 29.13 -14.92 10.27
C SER A 555 30.60 -15.04 9.87
N GLY A 556 31.20 -16.21 10.13
CA GLY A 556 32.54 -16.57 9.70
C GLY A 556 32.79 -18.06 9.79
N TYR A 557 33.91 -18.53 9.21
CA TYR A 557 34.32 -19.94 9.26
C TYR A 557 35.72 -20.08 9.82
N GLY A 558 35.87 -20.84 10.91
CA GLY A 558 37.18 -21.21 11.48
C GLY A 558 37.79 -22.38 10.68
N LEU A 559 39.03 -22.17 10.17
CA LEU A 559 39.79 -23.17 9.42
C LEU A 559 40.63 -24.06 10.35
#